data_d86c0819c844f133441ee62cd1719949
#
_entry.id   d86c0819c844f133441ee62cd1719949
#
_cell.length_a   1.000
_cell.length_b   1.000
_cell.length_c   1.000
_cell.angle_alpha   90.00
_cell.angle_beta   90.00
_cell.angle_gamma   90.00
#
_symmetry.space_group_name_H-M   'P 1'
#
loop_
_entity.id
_entity.type
_entity.pdbx_description
1 polymer ?
#
loop_
_entity_poly.entity_id
_entity_poly.type
_entity_poly.pdbx_seq_one_letter_code
_entity_poly.pdbx_strand_id
1 'polypeptide(L)'
;MQLEMIYEDEDLAALNKPAGVNFDWAEILRPEILPVHRLDKDTSGIILFAKNIPAQEYLRKLFQTHEIKKTYLTLVVGAVKDREGKIELAIGRSKKTPLKRVATGEQRGKIRPAVTEYRVKKRMDGFTLVEAYPKTGRTHQIRSHFAAIGHPVVCDKLYAGKRFICPGKLTRQFLHAAAIEFNLPNGGRLRLEADLPEDLERVLRQNQ
;
A
#
# COMPACT_ATOMS: atom_id res chain seq x y z
N MET A 1 -12.43 -6.85 -17.64
CA MET A 1 -12.01 -5.72 -16.77
C MET A 1 -11.02 -4.93 -17.58
N GLN A 2 -11.21 -3.62 -17.73
CA GLN A 2 -10.32 -2.75 -18.50
C GLN A 2 -9.13 -2.34 -17.64
N LEU A 3 -7.91 -2.28 -18.23
CA LEU A 3 -6.73 -1.72 -17.56
C LEU A 3 -6.81 -0.20 -17.61
N GLU A 4 -6.72 0.44 -16.46
CA GLU A 4 -6.63 1.89 -16.37
C GLU A 4 -5.15 2.29 -16.35
N MET A 5 -4.71 2.87 -17.48
CA MET A 5 -3.33 3.34 -17.66
C MET A 5 -3.16 4.72 -17.06
N ILE A 6 -2.17 4.87 -16.15
CA ILE A 6 -1.75 6.16 -15.59
C ILE A 6 -0.62 6.76 -16.43
N TYR A 7 0.32 5.91 -16.84
CA TYR A 7 1.49 6.31 -17.61
C TYR A 7 2.03 5.13 -18.40
N GLU A 8 2.52 5.37 -19.58
CA GLU A 8 3.23 4.37 -20.40
C GLU A 8 4.28 5.05 -21.28
N ASP A 9 5.48 4.44 -21.35
CA ASP A 9 6.53 4.77 -22.29
C ASP A 9 7.13 3.49 -22.90
N GLU A 10 8.35 3.55 -23.47
CA GLU A 10 9.03 2.40 -24.08
C GLU A 10 9.49 1.39 -23.03
N ASP A 11 9.76 1.81 -21.80
CA ASP A 11 10.39 1.01 -20.76
C ASP A 11 9.43 0.55 -19.66
N LEU A 12 8.41 1.35 -19.33
CA LEU A 12 7.53 1.06 -18.20
C LEU A 12 6.07 1.37 -18.48
N ALA A 13 5.20 0.68 -17.75
CA ALA A 13 3.78 0.94 -17.65
C ALA A 13 3.38 1.11 -16.18
N ALA A 14 2.63 2.16 -15.87
CA ALA A 14 2.02 2.38 -14.56
C ALA A 14 0.50 2.27 -14.69
N LEU A 15 -0.09 1.39 -13.91
CA LEU A 15 -1.51 1.09 -13.94
C LEU A 15 -2.19 1.45 -12.62
N ASN A 16 -3.44 1.87 -12.69
CA ASN A 16 -4.30 1.97 -11.50
C ASN A 16 -4.92 0.59 -11.22
N LYS A 17 -4.34 -0.15 -10.28
CA LYS A 17 -4.85 -1.46 -9.90
C LYS A 17 -6.18 -1.31 -9.14
N PRO A 18 -7.27 -1.90 -9.60
CA PRO A 18 -8.50 -1.97 -8.81
C PRO A 18 -8.32 -2.88 -7.59
N ALA A 19 -9.14 -2.67 -6.57
CA ALA A 19 -9.22 -3.60 -5.44
C ALA A 19 -9.93 -4.91 -5.87
N GLY A 20 -9.66 -5.99 -5.13
CA GLY A 20 -10.27 -7.31 -5.38
C GLY A 20 -9.54 -8.18 -6.38
N VAL A 21 -8.52 -7.67 -7.08
CA VAL A 21 -7.70 -8.45 -8.01
C VAL A 21 -6.28 -8.67 -7.47
N ASN A 22 -5.67 -9.79 -7.84
CA ASN A 22 -4.29 -10.06 -7.52
C ASN A 22 -3.36 -9.11 -8.31
N PHE A 23 -2.12 -8.95 -7.85
CA PHE A 23 -1.17 -8.04 -8.48
C PHE A 23 -0.78 -8.44 -9.92
N ASP A 24 -0.93 -9.71 -10.25
CA ASP A 24 -0.64 -10.34 -11.55
C ASP A 24 -1.80 -10.23 -12.57
N TRP A 25 -2.92 -9.59 -12.19
CA TRP A 25 -4.08 -9.45 -13.09
C TRP A 25 -3.74 -8.74 -14.42
N ALA A 26 -2.79 -7.81 -14.37
CA ALA A 26 -2.38 -7.07 -15.56
C ALA A 26 -1.56 -7.93 -16.54
N GLU A 27 -0.71 -8.82 -16.02
CA GLU A 27 0.07 -9.78 -16.82
C GLU A 27 -0.84 -10.76 -17.59
N ILE A 28 -2.00 -11.10 -17.03
CA ILE A 28 -3.01 -11.95 -17.70
C ILE A 28 -3.60 -11.22 -18.92
N LEU A 29 -3.78 -9.90 -18.83
CA LEU A 29 -4.37 -9.06 -19.87
C LEU A 29 -3.33 -8.52 -20.87
N ARG A 30 -2.10 -8.36 -20.40
CA ARG A 30 -0.94 -7.88 -21.18
C ARG A 30 0.29 -8.72 -20.85
N PRO A 31 0.47 -9.88 -21.46
CA PRO A 31 1.57 -10.82 -21.15
C PRO A 31 2.97 -10.26 -21.40
N GLU A 32 3.09 -9.17 -22.17
CA GLU A 32 4.35 -8.51 -22.48
C GLU A 32 4.91 -7.66 -21.33
N ILE A 33 4.08 -7.29 -20.32
CA ILE A 33 4.56 -6.50 -19.20
C ILE A 33 5.11 -7.39 -18.09
N LEU A 34 6.16 -6.91 -17.42
CA LEU A 34 6.92 -7.67 -16.42
C LEU A 34 6.73 -7.06 -15.03
N PRO A 35 6.34 -7.84 -14.00
CA PRO A 35 6.12 -7.32 -12.66
C PRO A 35 7.44 -6.90 -11.99
N VAL A 36 7.42 -5.76 -11.31
CA VAL A 36 8.56 -5.23 -10.55
C VAL A 36 8.28 -5.14 -9.05
N HIS A 37 7.01 -5.01 -8.66
CA HIS A 37 6.55 -5.06 -7.27
C HIS A 37 5.11 -5.58 -7.18
N ARG A 38 4.55 -5.56 -5.98
CA ARG A 38 3.18 -6.04 -5.76
C ARG A 38 2.40 -5.15 -4.81
N LEU A 39 1.08 -5.13 -4.98
CA LEU A 39 0.09 -4.67 -4.00
C LEU A 39 -0.69 -5.86 -3.44
N ASP A 40 -1.28 -5.69 -2.24
CA ASP A 40 -2.23 -6.67 -1.71
C ASP A 40 -3.49 -6.74 -2.60
N LYS A 41 -4.19 -7.86 -2.61
CA LYS A 41 -5.38 -8.09 -3.43
C LYS A 41 -6.39 -6.94 -3.34
N ASP A 42 -6.72 -6.53 -2.11
CA ASP A 42 -7.75 -5.52 -1.85
C ASP A 42 -7.20 -4.09 -1.70
N THR A 43 -5.91 -3.88 -1.97
CA THR A 43 -5.30 -2.55 -2.07
C THR A 43 -5.42 -2.04 -3.50
N SER A 44 -5.97 -0.84 -3.68
CA SER A 44 -6.06 -0.15 -4.97
C SER A 44 -4.88 0.79 -5.19
N GLY A 45 -4.72 1.30 -6.42
CA GLY A 45 -3.79 2.37 -6.77
C GLY A 45 -2.61 1.93 -7.62
N ILE A 46 -1.57 2.74 -7.65
CA ILE A 46 -0.46 2.63 -8.60
C ILE A 46 0.32 1.34 -8.42
N ILE A 47 0.47 0.61 -9.52
CA ILE A 47 1.39 -0.52 -9.67
C ILE A 47 2.21 -0.34 -10.95
N LEU A 48 3.53 -0.58 -10.85
CA LEU A 48 4.47 -0.46 -11.96
C LEU A 48 4.76 -1.84 -12.56
N PHE A 49 4.89 -1.84 -13.88
CA PHE A 49 5.41 -2.95 -14.67
C PHE A 49 6.54 -2.43 -15.57
N ALA A 50 7.50 -3.28 -15.88
CA ALA A 50 8.47 -3.02 -16.93
C ALA A 50 7.96 -3.59 -18.26
N LYS A 51 8.42 -3.04 -19.39
CA LYS A 51 8.09 -3.51 -20.74
C LYS A 51 9.24 -4.29 -21.38
N ASN A 52 10.42 -4.28 -20.74
CA ASN A 52 11.60 -5.01 -21.16
C ASN A 52 12.45 -5.44 -19.97
N ILE A 53 13.40 -6.34 -20.18
CA ILE A 53 14.26 -6.88 -19.12
C ILE A 53 15.16 -5.82 -18.49
N PRO A 54 15.88 -4.95 -19.25
CA PRO A 54 16.68 -3.89 -18.62
C PRO A 54 15.88 -2.97 -17.69
N ALA A 55 14.69 -2.55 -18.10
CA ALA A 55 13.80 -1.75 -17.26
C ALA A 55 13.33 -2.51 -16.02
N GLN A 56 13.05 -3.83 -16.14
CA GLN A 56 12.69 -4.66 -15.00
C GLN A 56 13.82 -4.74 -13.98
N GLU A 57 15.04 -4.96 -14.41
CA GLU A 57 16.22 -5.02 -13.53
C GLU A 57 16.44 -3.68 -12.83
N TYR A 58 16.37 -2.58 -13.58
CA TYR A 58 16.49 -1.23 -13.05
C TYR A 58 15.44 -0.93 -11.97
N LEU A 59 14.16 -1.12 -12.28
CA LEU A 59 13.08 -0.84 -11.34
C LEU A 59 13.15 -1.76 -10.10
N ARG A 60 13.44 -3.06 -10.28
CA ARG A 60 13.64 -3.98 -9.15
C ARG A 60 14.79 -3.55 -8.24
N LYS A 61 15.90 -3.06 -8.82
CA LYS A 61 17.01 -2.49 -8.06
C LYS A 61 16.54 -1.31 -7.21
N LEU A 62 15.82 -0.34 -7.80
CA LEU A 62 15.28 0.81 -7.06
C LEU A 62 14.36 0.41 -5.90
N PHE A 63 13.52 -0.65 -6.08
CA PHE A 63 12.71 -1.19 -4.99
C PHE A 63 13.57 -1.86 -3.90
N GLN A 64 14.64 -2.56 -4.27
CA GLN A 64 15.54 -3.23 -3.33
C GLN A 64 16.37 -2.26 -2.52
N THR A 65 16.86 -1.19 -3.14
CA THR A 65 17.65 -0.13 -2.51
C THR A 65 16.80 0.94 -1.81
N HIS A 66 15.46 0.81 -1.89
CA HIS A 66 14.50 1.73 -1.27
C HIS A 66 14.53 3.16 -1.82
N GLU A 67 14.96 3.33 -3.05
CA GLU A 67 15.02 4.62 -3.74
C GLU A 67 13.66 5.06 -4.30
N ILE A 68 12.70 4.15 -4.39
CA ILE A 68 11.32 4.47 -4.78
C ILE A 68 10.55 5.01 -3.57
N LYS A 69 10.10 6.26 -3.66
CA LYS A 69 9.18 6.85 -2.69
C LYS A 69 7.76 6.43 -3.01
N LYS A 70 7.08 5.90 -2.02
CA LYS A 70 5.69 5.42 -2.11
C LYS A 70 4.83 6.19 -1.13
N THR A 71 3.70 6.71 -1.59
CA THR A 71 2.70 7.35 -0.76
C THR A 71 1.41 6.54 -0.80
N TYR A 72 0.96 6.11 0.36
CA TYR A 72 -0.32 5.44 0.52
C TYR A 72 -1.27 6.34 1.30
N LEU A 73 -2.52 6.39 0.88
CA LEU A 73 -3.59 6.98 1.67
C LEU A 73 -4.32 5.86 2.41
N THR A 74 -4.47 6.03 3.73
CA THR A 74 -5.13 5.05 4.59
C THR A 74 -5.97 5.73 5.66
N LEU A 75 -7.15 5.16 5.94
CA LEU A 75 -7.99 5.54 7.06
C LEU A 75 -7.77 4.52 8.18
N VAL A 76 -7.43 5.00 9.37
CA VAL A 76 -7.17 4.15 10.53
C VAL A 76 -8.16 4.44 11.67
N VAL A 77 -8.42 3.43 12.50
CA VAL A 77 -9.37 3.52 13.61
C VAL A 77 -8.79 4.33 14.77
N GLY A 78 -9.58 5.27 15.27
CA GLY A 78 -9.27 6.11 16.42
C GLY A 78 -8.41 7.34 16.06
N ALA A 79 -8.12 8.14 17.08
CA ALA A 79 -7.33 9.37 16.95
C ALA A 79 -5.83 9.09 17.10
N VAL A 80 -5.09 9.17 16.01
CA VAL A 80 -3.61 9.15 16.05
C VAL A 80 -3.13 10.46 16.66
N LYS A 81 -2.41 10.38 17.78
CA LYS A 81 -2.03 11.57 18.57
C LYS A 81 -1.03 12.45 17.84
N ASP A 82 0.08 11.85 17.40
CA ASP A 82 1.18 12.57 16.77
C ASP A 82 0.83 12.94 15.33
N ARG A 83 1.18 14.18 14.94
CA ARG A 83 0.89 14.69 13.60
C ARG A 83 1.67 13.95 12.52
N GLU A 84 2.84 13.46 12.86
CA GLU A 84 3.71 12.61 12.05
C GLU A 84 4.50 11.66 12.94
N GLY A 85 4.95 10.56 12.39
CA GLY A 85 5.71 9.58 13.15
C GLY A 85 6.33 8.49 12.29
N LYS A 86 7.06 7.62 12.97
CA LYS A 86 7.77 6.48 12.40
C LYS A 86 7.39 5.21 13.17
N ILE A 87 6.95 4.19 12.44
CA ILE A 87 6.73 2.85 12.98
C ILE A 87 7.88 1.96 12.51
N GLU A 88 8.74 1.57 13.43
CA GLU A 88 9.92 0.75 13.17
C GLU A 88 9.81 -0.57 13.94
N LEU A 89 9.08 -1.51 13.34
CA LEU A 89 8.78 -2.80 13.93
C LEU A 89 9.02 -3.90 12.90
N ALA A 90 9.89 -4.86 13.24
CA ALA A 90 10.19 -5.98 12.35
C ALA A 90 8.96 -6.88 12.13
N ILE A 91 8.78 -7.35 10.88
CA ILE A 91 7.61 -8.11 10.48
C ILE A 91 7.99 -9.57 10.22
N GLY A 92 7.26 -10.47 10.86
CA GLY A 92 7.33 -11.92 10.66
C GLY A 92 5.97 -12.54 10.31
N ARG A 93 5.93 -13.85 10.05
CA ARG A 93 4.68 -14.61 9.93
C ARG A 93 4.08 -14.80 11.32
N SER A 94 2.76 -14.67 11.45
CA SER A 94 2.07 -15.03 12.69
C SER A 94 2.19 -16.54 12.97
N LYS A 95 2.44 -16.91 14.22
CA LYS A 95 2.34 -18.32 14.63
C LYS A 95 0.88 -18.82 14.63
N LYS A 96 -0.06 -17.94 14.99
CA LYS A 96 -1.48 -18.27 15.16
C LYS A 96 -2.27 -18.26 13.84
N THR A 97 -1.92 -17.38 12.89
CA THR A 97 -2.67 -17.21 11.65
C THR A 97 -1.71 -17.20 10.46
N PRO A 98 -1.62 -18.29 9.66
CA PRO A 98 -0.62 -18.44 8.59
C PRO A 98 -0.59 -17.32 7.56
N LEU A 99 -1.74 -16.77 7.18
CA LEU A 99 -1.86 -15.68 6.20
C LEU A 99 -1.44 -14.32 6.76
N LYS A 100 -1.40 -14.18 8.09
CA LYS A 100 -1.12 -12.91 8.75
C LYS A 100 0.38 -12.64 8.87
N ARG A 101 0.78 -11.39 8.62
CA ARG A 101 2.10 -10.86 8.96
C ARG A 101 1.94 -9.96 10.17
N VAL A 102 2.79 -10.11 11.17
CA VAL A 102 2.65 -9.37 12.42
C VAL A 102 3.93 -8.64 12.77
N ALA A 103 3.78 -7.41 13.26
CA ALA A 103 4.85 -6.57 13.77
C ALA A 103 5.03 -6.73 15.28
N THR A 104 4.02 -7.30 15.97
CA THR A 104 4.03 -7.57 17.42
C THR A 104 3.45 -8.96 17.68
N GLY A 105 3.73 -9.50 18.88
CA GLY A 105 3.28 -10.84 19.29
C GLY A 105 4.15 -11.96 18.73
N GLU A 106 3.63 -13.20 18.76
CA GLU A 106 4.41 -14.37 18.37
C GLU A 106 4.61 -14.49 16.86
N GLN A 107 5.86 -14.37 16.46
CA GLN A 107 6.32 -14.47 15.08
C GLN A 107 7.00 -15.80 14.81
N ARG A 108 6.97 -16.25 13.55
CA ARG A 108 7.68 -17.43 13.06
C ARG A 108 8.37 -17.17 11.73
N GLY A 109 9.37 -18.03 11.44
CA GLY A 109 10.14 -17.93 10.20
C GLY A 109 11.03 -16.68 10.17
N LYS A 110 11.37 -16.21 8.97
CA LYS A 110 12.26 -15.06 8.80
C LYS A 110 11.56 -13.77 9.21
N ILE A 111 12.04 -13.13 10.27
CA ILE A 111 11.63 -11.81 10.73
C ILE A 111 12.48 -10.79 9.98
N ARG A 112 11.86 -9.75 9.41
CA ARG A 112 12.54 -8.76 8.56
C ARG A 112 12.32 -7.36 9.10
N PRO A 113 13.34 -6.51 9.17
CA PRO A 113 13.18 -5.09 9.47
C PRO A 113 12.15 -4.45 8.55
N ALA A 114 11.33 -3.60 9.12
CA ALA A 114 10.33 -2.84 8.38
C ALA A 114 10.15 -1.46 9.01
N VAL A 115 10.00 -0.44 8.15
CA VAL A 115 9.87 0.96 8.53
C VAL A 115 8.76 1.59 7.72
N THR A 116 7.80 2.22 8.41
CA THR A 116 6.74 3.04 7.82
C THR A 116 6.73 4.40 8.51
N GLU A 117 7.01 5.46 7.78
CA GLU A 117 6.74 6.83 8.22
C GLU A 117 5.29 7.17 7.90
N TYR A 118 4.71 8.12 8.65
CA TYR A 118 3.36 8.58 8.37
C TYR A 118 3.17 10.06 8.71
N ARG A 119 2.16 10.67 8.08
CA ARG A 119 1.66 12.01 8.39
C ARG A 119 0.13 11.98 8.48
N VAL A 120 -0.42 12.53 9.55
CA VAL A 120 -1.86 12.73 9.71
C VAL A 120 -2.33 13.85 8.78
N LYS A 121 -3.31 13.54 7.93
CA LYS A 121 -3.95 14.50 7.03
C LYS A 121 -5.17 15.15 7.68
N LYS A 122 -6.03 14.33 8.29
CA LYS A 122 -7.26 14.79 8.94
C LYS A 122 -7.65 13.84 10.07
N ARG A 123 -8.08 14.40 11.20
CA ARG A 123 -8.76 13.66 12.26
C ARG A 123 -10.27 13.85 12.11
N MET A 124 -11.00 12.76 12.24
CA MET A 124 -12.46 12.68 12.10
C MET A 124 -13.00 11.94 13.34
N ASP A 125 -14.32 11.97 13.55
CA ASP A 125 -14.90 11.22 14.67
C ASP A 125 -14.65 9.71 14.53
N GLY A 126 -13.90 9.16 15.50
CA GLY A 126 -13.52 7.73 15.51
C GLY A 126 -12.45 7.31 14.51
N PHE A 127 -11.92 8.20 13.65
CA PHE A 127 -10.98 7.85 12.58
C PHE A 127 -9.87 8.89 12.39
N THR A 128 -8.78 8.46 11.77
CA THR A 128 -7.71 9.36 11.30
C THR A 128 -7.32 9.00 9.86
N LEU A 129 -7.38 9.98 8.97
CA LEU A 129 -6.85 9.88 7.61
C LEU A 129 -5.35 10.15 7.64
N VAL A 130 -4.56 9.23 7.09
CA VAL A 130 -3.10 9.23 7.18
C VAL A 130 -2.48 9.01 5.80
N GLU A 131 -1.45 9.77 5.48
CA GLU A 131 -0.47 9.39 4.47
C GLU A 131 0.59 8.48 5.11
N ALA A 132 0.79 7.31 4.54
CA ALA A 132 1.81 6.36 4.98
C ALA A 132 2.91 6.22 3.91
N TYR A 133 4.17 6.28 4.34
CA TYR A 133 5.37 6.25 3.50
C TYR A 133 6.22 5.03 3.86
N PRO A 134 5.92 3.84 3.34
CA PRO A 134 6.69 2.64 3.65
C PRO A 134 8.07 2.71 3.02
N LYS A 135 9.12 2.81 3.84
CA LYS A 135 10.53 2.76 3.39
C LYS A 135 10.92 1.35 2.94
N THR A 136 10.32 0.33 3.49
CA THR A 136 10.47 -1.08 3.10
C THR A 136 9.19 -1.58 2.42
N GLY A 137 9.20 -2.79 1.85
CA GLY A 137 8.07 -3.36 1.13
C GLY A 137 7.70 -4.77 1.63
N ARG A 138 7.40 -4.92 2.94
CA ARG A 138 6.99 -6.24 3.47
C ARG A 138 5.49 -6.47 3.24
N THR A 139 5.12 -7.72 3.03
CA THR A 139 3.70 -8.11 2.86
C THR A 139 2.87 -7.58 4.02
N HIS A 140 1.74 -6.93 3.74
CA HIS A 140 0.81 -6.32 4.69
C HIS A 140 1.47 -5.28 5.63
N GLN A 141 2.59 -4.65 5.25
CA GLN A 141 3.39 -3.83 6.15
C GLN A 141 2.59 -2.72 6.81
N ILE A 142 1.93 -1.85 6.04
CA ILE A 142 1.15 -0.72 6.56
C ILE A 142 0.05 -1.23 7.50
N ARG A 143 -0.67 -2.25 7.10
CA ARG A 143 -1.77 -2.87 7.86
C ARG A 143 -1.30 -3.42 9.20
N SER A 144 -0.20 -4.17 9.21
CA SER A 144 0.36 -4.73 10.45
C SER A 144 1.00 -3.68 11.35
N HIS A 145 1.64 -2.65 10.78
CA HIS A 145 2.24 -1.55 11.54
C HIS A 145 1.18 -0.72 12.26
N PHE A 146 0.15 -0.26 11.55
CA PHE A 146 -0.90 0.52 12.19
C PHE A 146 -1.71 -0.31 13.22
N ALA A 147 -1.93 -1.59 12.96
CA ALA A 147 -2.55 -2.47 13.95
C ALA A 147 -1.66 -2.63 15.21
N ALA A 148 -0.34 -2.72 15.05
CA ALA A 148 0.61 -2.88 16.15
C ALA A 148 0.64 -1.67 17.09
N ILE A 149 0.42 -0.46 16.57
CA ILE A 149 0.34 0.77 17.38
C ILE A 149 -1.09 1.10 17.85
N GLY A 150 -2.04 0.15 17.68
CA GLY A 150 -3.40 0.28 18.17
C GLY A 150 -4.37 1.04 17.25
N HIS A 151 -3.96 1.39 16.03
CA HIS A 151 -4.77 2.10 15.04
C HIS A 151 -4.94 1.25 13.76
N PRO A 152 -5.67 0.10 13.79
CA PRO A 152 -5.80 -0.74 12.61
C PRO A 152 -6.46 0.00 11.45
N VAL A 153 -6.12 -0.42 10.22
CA VAL A 153 -6.75 0.13 9.01
C VAL A 153 -8.26 -0.18 9.03
N VAL A 154 -9.06 0.81 8.68
CA VAL A 154 -10.52 0.71 8.61
C VAL A 154 -10.92 -0.39 7.63
N CYS A 155 -11.92 -1.19 8.00
CA CYS A 155 -12.43 -2.33 7.23
C CYS A 155 -11.39 -3.44 6.96
N ASP A 156 -10.32 -3.52 7.73
CA ASP A 156 -9.31 -4.58 7.62
C ASP A 156 -9.72 -5.82 8.44
N LYS A 157 -10.39 -6.77 7.79
CA LYS A 157 -10.88 -8.02 8.42
C LYS A 157 -9.77 -8.86 9.05
N LEU A 158 -8.52 -8.71 8.57
CA LEU A 158 -7.41 -9.52 9.04
C LEU A 158 -6.73 -8.92 10.28
N TYR A 159 -6.65 -7.59 10.37
CA TYR A 159 -5.84 -6.91 11.38
C TYR A 159 -6.62 -6.16 12.46
N ALA A 160 -7.87 -5.75 12.18
CA ALA A 160 -8.61 -4.89 13.11
C ALA A 160 -9.09 -5.62 14.39
N GLY A 161 -9.28 -6.94 14.36
CA GLY A 161 -9.72 -7.72 15.52
C GLY A 161 -10.99 -7.14 16.14
N LYS A 162 -10.97 -6.89 17.47
CA LYS A 162 -12.10 -6.27 18.19
C LYS A 162 -12.37 -4.81 17.80
N ARG A 163 -11.45 -4.14 17.13
CA ARG A 163 -11.59 -2.77 16.62
C ARG A 163 -12.08 -2.73 15.17
N PHE A 164 -12.65 -3.83 14.67
CA PHE A 164 -13.17 -3.88 13.32
C PHE A 164 -14.34 -2.92 13.16
N ILE A 165 -14.16 -1.89 12.34
CA ILE A 165 -15.19 -0.94 11.93
C ILE A 165 -15.12 -0.81 10.41
N CYS A 166 -16.28 -0.82 9.74
CA CYS A 166 -16.39 -0.78 8.30
C CYS A 166 -17.54 0.16 7.87
N PRO A 167 -17.29 1.49 7.81
CA PRO A 167 -18.31 2.48 7.49
C PRO A 167 -18.66 2.51 6.01
N GLY A 168 -19.79 3.13 5.67
CA GLY A 168 -20.13 3.54 4.31
C GLY A 168 -20.28 2.40 3.29
N LYS A 169 -20.68 1.20 3.72
CA LYS A 169 -20.75 -0.01 2.88
C LYS A 169 -19.41 -0.40 2.24
N LEU A 170 -18.28 0.02 2.81
CA LEU A 170 -16.97 -0.41 2.38
C LEU A 170 -16.81 -1.93 2.60
N THR A 171 -16.20 -2.65 1.67
CA THR A 171 -16.06 -4.12 1.75
C THR A 171 -14.61 -4.59 1.90
N ARG A 172 -13.67 -3.66 1.82
CA ARG A 172 -12.23 -3.88 1.81
C ARG A 172 -11.48 -2.91 2.72
N GLN A 173 -10.23 -3.20 3.04
CA GLN A 173 -9.39 -2.26 3.80
C GLN A 173 -9.28 -0.90 3.09
N PHE A 174 -9.40 0.19 3.87
CA PHE A 174 -9.15 1.55 3.38
C PHE A 174 -7.66 1.77 3.18
N LEU A 175 -7.13 1.28 2.07
CA LEU A 175 -5.72 1.41 1.72
C LEU A 175 -5.57 1.60 0.21
N HIS A 176 -4.91 2.66 -0.19
CA HIS A 176 -4.72 3.06 -1.58
C HIS A 176 -3.28 3.52 -1.83
N ALA A 177 -2.62 2.98 -2.86
CA ALA A 177 -1.32 3.42 -3.33
C ALA A 177 -1.49 4.69 -4.17
N ALA A 178 -1.47 5.86 -3.50
CA ALA A 178 -1.87 7.14 -4.09
C ALA A 178 -0.79 7.78 -4.95
N ALA A 179 0.51 7.57 -4.63
CA ALA A 179 1.59 8.12 -5.45
C ALA A 179 2.85 7.27 -5.38
N ILE A 180 3.62 7.33 -6.45
CA ILE A 180 4.96 6.75 -6.56
C ILE A 180 5.91 7.74 -7.21
N GLU A 181 7.16 7.83 -6.73
CA GLU A 181 8.17 8.75 -7.22
C GLU A 181 9.54 8.10 -7.23
N PHE A 182 10.27 8.23 -8.33
CA PHE A 182 11.63 7.70 -8.51
C PHE A 182 12.36 8.43 -9.64
N ASN A 183 13.67 8.20 -9.75
CA ASN A 183 14.46 8.72 -10.86
C ASN A 183 14.43 7.72 -12.02
N LEU A 184 14.40 8.25 -13.24
CA LEU A 184 14.58 7.48 -14.48
C LEU A 184 16.06 7.27 -14.78
N PRO A 185 16.46 6.31 -15.64
CA PRO A 185 17.84 6.07 -15.99
C PRO A 185 18.56 7.29 -16.57
N ASN A 186 17.83 8.18 -17.24
CA ASN A 186 18.35 9.45 -17.79
C ASN A 186 18.51 10.57 -16.76
N GLY A 187 18.28 10.29 -15.46
CA GLY A 187 18.34 11.27 -14.36
C GLY A 187 17.08 12.11 -14.16
N GLY A 188 16.09 11.99 -15.05
CA GLY A 188 14.80 12.65 -14.89
C GLY A 188 14.02 12.08 -13.69
N ARG A 189 13.26 12.93 -13.00
CA ARG A 189 12.39 12.52 -11.88
C ARG A 189 10.97 12.28 -12.38
N LEU A 190 10.45 11.09 -12.16
CA LEU A 190 9.08 10.72 -12.48
C LEU A 190 8.27 10.61 -11.18
N ARG A 191 7.15 11.35 -11.12
CA ARG A 191 6.12 11.23 -10.08
C ARG A 191 4.78 10.94 -10.73
N LEU A 192 4.14 9.88 -10.29
CA LEU A 192 2.84 9.45 -10.76
C LEU A 192 1.86 9.40 -9.59
N GLU A 193 0.60 9.76 -9.86
CA GLU A 193 -0.47 9.79 -8.87
C GLU A 193 -1.69 9.02 -9.39
N ALA A 194 -2.44 8.43 -8.48
CA ALA A 194 -3.73 7.79 -8.74
C ALA A 194 -4.77 8.42 -7.83
N ASP A 195 -5.91 8.78 -8.42
CA ASP A 195 -7.04 9.33 -7.69
C ASP A 195 -7.64 8.30 -6.74
N LEU A 196 -8.17 8.79 -5.63
CA LEU A 196 -8.83 7.94 -4.65
C LEU A 196 -10.11 7.35 -5.30
N PRO A 197 -10.31 6.03 -5.27
CA PRO A 197 -11.50 5.42 -5.88
C PRO A 197 -12.77 5.75 -5.09
N GLU A 198 -13.89 5.79 -5.80
CA GLU A 198 -15.21 6.23 -5.33
C GLU A 198 -15.67 5.57 -4.01
N ASP A 199 -15.36 4.26 -3.82
CA ASP A 199 -15.72 3.55 -2.59
C ASP A 199 -15.02 4.10 -1.35
N LEU A 200 -13.77 4.56 -1.50
CA LEU A 200 -12.98 5.19 -0.43
C LEU A 200 -13.36 6.67 -0.25
N GLU A 201 -13.57 7.41 -1.33
CA GLU A 201 -14.04 8.81 -1.26
C GLU A 201 -15.37 8.94 -0.55
N ARG A 202 -16.32 8.06 -0.84
CA ARG A 202 -17.64 8.03 -0.19
C ARG A 202 -17.51 7.89 1.32
N VAL A 203 -16.59 7.04 1.82
CA VAL A 203 -16.32 6.92 3.26
C VAL A 203 -15.83 8.24 3.83
N LEU A 204 -14.93 8.96 3.14
CA LEU A 204 -14.43 10.26 3.61
C LEU A 204 -15.52 11.32 3.63
N ARG A 205 -16.40 11.37 2.62
CA ARG A 205 -17.52 12.33 2.56
C ARG A 205 -18.55 12.10 3.68
N GLN A 206 -18.79 10.85 4.07
CA GLN A 206 -19.78 10.50 5.09
C GLN A 206 -19.30 10.69 6.54
N ASN A 207 -17.99 10.87 6.75
CA ASN A 207 -17.38 11.01 8.08
C ASN A 207 -16.63 12.35 8.23
N GLN A 208 -17.05 13.38 7.47
CA GLN A 208 -16.48 14.73 7.55
C GLN A 208 -16.89 15.49 8.82
#